data_c542a1e218b9aebb54037bc40ced6fba
#
_entry.id   c542a1e218b9aebb54037bc40ced6fba
#
_cell.length_a   1.000
_cell.length_b   1.000
_cell.length_c   1.000
_cell.angle_alpha   90.00
_cell.angle_beta   90.00
_cell.angle_gamma   90.00
#
_symmetry.space_group_name_H-M   'P 1'
#
loop_
_entity.id
_entity.type
_entity.pdbx_description
1 polymer ?
#
loop_
_entity_poly.entity_id
_entity_poly.type
_entity_poly.pdbx_seq_one_letter_code
_entity_poly.pdbx_strand_id
1 'polypeptide(L)'
;MRYLDPKNDLTFKKVFGQHPHLLKSFLNALLPLEPDAQIEELEYLPSELVPEIPEVRKNIVNARCVDQKKRQFIVEMQMLWTDSFMNRVLFNASKAYVKQLKIGQEYHLLQPVYSLNLVDDTFIKDSPEWYHHYRIVHALDTDRQIEGLEFVFVELPKFRPQTIPEKRLQVLWLRYLTEVGEKSAEVSIDLLAQQEVRG
;
A
#
# COMPACT_ATOMS: atom_id res chain seq x y z
N MET A 1 26.96 -6.01 -10.10
CA MET A 1 26.16 -4.81 -9.81
C MET A 1 25.43 -5.06 -8.51
N ARG A 2 25.54 -4.20 -7.52
CA ARG A 2 24.86 -4.40 -6.23
C ARG A 2 23.50 -3.71 -6.36
N TYR A 3 22.42 -4.49 -6.43
CA TYR A 3 21.07 -3.95 -6.46
C TYR A 3 20.74 -3.35 -5.09
N LEU A 4 20.06 -2.21 -5.09
CA LEU A 4 19.58 -1.59 -3.86
C LEU A 4 18.35 -2.36 -3.37
N ASP A 5 18.28 -2.63 -2.08
CA ASP A 5 17.12 -3.29 -1.46
C ASP A 5 15.84 -2.47 -1.72
N PRO A 6 14.82 -3.05 -2.37
CA PRO A 6 13.57 -2.34 -2.69
C PRO A 6 12.77 -1.95 -1.45
N LYS A 7 13.02 -2.57 -0.30
CA LYS A 7 12.42 -2.22 1.00
C LYS A 7 13.05 -0.98 1.61
N ASN A 8 14.24 -0.58 1.13
CA ASN A 8 14.87 0.65 1.59
C ASN A 8 14.07 1.88 1.15
N ASP A 9 13.90 2.84 2.07
CA ASP A 9 13.13 4.06 1.87
C ASP A 9 13.48 4.82 0.58
N LEU A 10 14.77 5.00 0.31
CA LEU A 10 15.22 5.72 -0.89
C LEU A 10 14.92 4.94 -2.17
N THR A 11 15.09 3.62 -2.16
CA THR A 11 14.81 2.78 -3.32
C THR A 11 13.32 2.72 -3.59
N PHE A 12 12.50 2.52 -2.56
CA PHE A 12 11.05 2.51 -2.66
C PHE A 12 10.52 3.85 -3.22
N LYS A 13 10.95 4.97 -2.67
CA LYS A 13 10.60 6.31 -3.17
C LYS A 13 11.04 6.52 -4.61
N LYS A 14 12.22 6.04 -4.98
CA LYS A 14 12.73 6.17 -6.35
C LYS A 14 11.89 5.32 -7.32
N VAL A 15 11.56 4.08 -6.96
CA VAL A 15 10.76 3.19 -7.80
C VAL A 15 9.31 3.67 -7.89
N PHE A 16 8.65 3.85 -6.76
CA PHE A 16 7.22 4.16 -6.74
C PHE A 16 6.91 5.66 -6.78
N GLY A 17 7.83 6.53 -6.36
CA GLY A 17 7.64 7.99 -6.40
C GLY A 17 7.93 8.62 -7.77
N GLN A 18 8.64 7.94 -8.66
CA GLN A 18 8.99 8.44 -9.99
C GLN A 18 8.26 7.72 -11.13
N HIS A 19 7.62 6.58 -10.85
CA HIS A 19 6.97 5.73 -11.84
C HIS A 19 5.50 5.45 -11.47
N PRO A 20 4.56 6.37 -11.76
CA PRO A 20 3.16 6.22 -11.37
C PRO A 20 2.50 4.96 -11.94
N HIS A 21 2.91 4.50 -13.13
CA HIS A 21 2.42 3.25 -13.71
C HIS A 21 2.79 2.01 -12.88
N LEU A 22 4.00 1.98 -12.28
CA LEU A 22 4.42 0.90 -11.39
C LEU A 22 3.62 0.93 -10.08
N LEU A 23 3.44 2.13 -9.51
CA LEU A 23 2.62 2.27 -8.30
C LEU A 23 1.16 1.89 -8.55
N LYS A 24 0.60 2.27 -9.70
CA LYS A 24 -0.75 1.86 -10.11
C LYS A 24 -0.88 0.34 -10.19
N SER A 25 0.04 -0.32 -10.90
CA SER A 25 0.08 -1.78 -11.02
C SER A 25 0.19 -2.47 -9.65
N PHE A 26 1.04 -1.94 -8.77
CA PHE A 26 1.25 -2.43 -7.41
C PHE A 26 -0.01 -2.32 -6.54
N LEU A 27 -0.67 -1.16 -6.56
CA LEU A 27 -1.91 -0.92 -5.83
C LEU A 27 -3.05 -1.83 -6.33
N ASN A 28 -3.23 -1.94 -7.65
CA ASN A 28 -4.25 -2.82 -8.24
C ASN A 28 -3.99 -4.31 -7.93
N ALA A 29 -2.75 -4.69 -7.71
CA ALA A 29 -2.40 -6.08 -7.36
C ALA A 29 -2.65 -6.42 -5.89
N LEU A 30 -2.50 -5.45 -4.98
CA LEU A 30 -2.51 -5.71 -3.54
C LEU A 30 -3.75 -5.20 -2.81
N LEU A 31 -4.43 -4.19 -3.35
CA LEU A 31 -5.67 -3.69 -2.75
C LEU A 31 -6.87 -4.54 -3.17
N PRO A 32 -7.87 -4.69 -2.31
CA PRO A 32 -9.08 -5.48 -2.57
C PRO A 32 -10.09 -4.70 -3.43
N LEU A 33 -9.62 -4.18 -4.56
CA LEU A 33 -10.45 -3.40 -5.47
C LEU A 33 -11.26 -4.34 -6.38
N GLU A 34 -12.55 -4.06 -6.53
CA GLU A 34 -13.39 -4.77 -7.47
C GLU A 34 -12.91 -4.57 -8.92
N PRO A 35 -13.20 -5.50 -9.83
CA PRO A 35 -12.73 -5.43 -11.22
C PRO A 35 -13.11 -4.13 -11.96
N ASP A 36 -14.30 -3.58 -11.67
CA ASP A 36 -14.80 -2.31 -12.21
C ASP A 36 -14.32 -1.07 -11.44
N ALA A 37 -13.61 -1.29 -10.35
CA ALA A 37 -13.05 -0.27 -9.48
C ALA A 37 -11.52 -0.19 -9.54
N GLN A 38 -10.89 -0.75 -10.56
CA GLN A 38 -9.44 -0.69 -10.75
C GLN A 38 -8.98 0.77 -10.96
N ILE A 39 -7.75 1.04 -10.56
CA ILE A 39 -7.09 2.33 -10.77
C ILE A 39 -6.64 2.38 -12.23
N GLU A 40 -7.16 3.34 -12.99
CA GLU A 40 -6.79 3.58 -14.39
C GLU A 40 -5.77 4.72 -14.51
N GLU A 41 -6.00 5.78 -13.72
CA GLU A 41 -5.12 6.96 -13.65
C GLU A 41 -4.69 7.18 -12.20
N LEU A 42 -3.50 7.73 -12.01
CA LEU A 42 -2.94 7.96 -10.69
C LEU A 42 -2.13 9.26 -10.67
N GLU A 43 -2.50 10.14 -9.74
CA GLU A 43 -1.83 11.42 -9.50
C GLU A 43 -1.26 11.45 -8.08
N TYR A 44 0.02 11.87 -7.96
CA TYR A 44 0.62 12.03 -6.64
C TYR A 44 0.08 13.27 -5.92
N LEU A 45 -0.19 13.11 -4.64
CA LEU A 45 -0.56 14.21 -3.77
C LEU A 45 0.65 14.70 -2.97
N PRO A 46 0.71 16.00 -2.63
CA PRO A 46 1.76 16.52 -1.78
C PRO A 46 1.87 15.77 -0.44
N SER A 47 3.09 15.56 0.02
CA SER A 47 3.40 14.82 1.25
C SER A 47 3.11 15.60 2.55
N GLU A 48 2.46 16.73 2.47
CA GLU A 48 2.18 17.66 3.59
C GLU A 48 1.33 17.09 4.74
N LEU A 49 0.94 15.83 4.65
CA LEU A 49 0.17 15.17 5.73
C LEU A 49 1.06 14.54 6.81
N VAL A 50 2.35 14.43 6.59
CA VAL A 50 3.26 13.92 7.62
C VAL A 50 3.43 15.01 8.67
N PRO A 51 3.14 14.76 9.97
CA PRO A 51 3.46 15.71 11.01
C PRO A 51 4.97 16.00 10.97
N GLU A 52 5.35 17.25 11.04
CA GLU A 52 6.74 17.67 11.22
C GLU A 52 7.21 17.38 12.66
N ILE A 53 7.24 16.12 13.06
CA ILE A 53 7.89 15.70 14.28
C ILE A 53 9.31 15.28 13.87
N PRO A 54 10.35 16.08 14.18
CA PRO A 54 11.70 15.87 13.65
C PRO A 54 12.31 14.52 14.00
N GLU A 55 11.86 13.89 15.09
CA GLU A 55 12.43 12.65 15.64
C GLU A 55 11.88 11.37 14.99
N VAL A 56 10.78 11.43 14.23
CA VAL A 56 10.12 10.25 13.60
C VAL A 56 10.48 10.10 12.12
N ARG A 57 11.32 10.98 11.57
CA ARG A 57 11.59 11.10 10.11
C ARG A 57 12.40 9.96 9.48
N LYS A 58 12.92 9.00 10.23
CA LYS A 58 13.99 8.14 9.68
C LYS A 58 13.53 6.90 8.90
N ASN A 59 12.25 6.47 8.97
CA ASN A 59 11.87 5.17 8.39
C ASN A 59 10.44 5.11 7.79
N ILE A 60 9.83 6.22 7.38
CA ILE A 60 8.49 6.20 6.81
C ILE A 60 8.54 6.53 5.33
N VAL A 61 8.28 5.53 4.51
CA VAL A 61 8.09 5.73 3.08
C VAL A 61 6.60 5.86 2.83
N ASN A 62 6.18 7.04 2.48
CA ASN A 62 4.80 7.30 2.14
C ASN A 62 4.71 7.78 0.70
N ALA A 63 4.11 6.97 -0.15
CA ALA A 63 3.53 7.46 -1.39
C ALA A 63 2.06 7.78 -1.10
N ARG A 64 1.61 8.95 -1.53
CA ARG A 64 0.22 9.35 -1.45
C ARG A 64 -0.26 9.79 -2.82
N CYS A 65 -1.40 9.24 -3.23
CA CYS A 65 -1.93 9.47 -4.56
C CYS A 65 -3.46 9.45 -4.57
N VAL A 66 -4.02 9.90 -5.67
CA VAL A 66 -5.45 9.92 -5.95
C VAL A 66 -5.69 9.34 -7.34
N ASP A 67 -6.79 8.61 -7.51
CA ASP A 67 -7.19 8.06 -8.80
C ASP A 67 -8.22 8.93 -9.55
N GLN A 68 -8.67 8.43 -10.71
CA GLN A 68 -9.70 9.04 -11.56
C GLN A 68 -11.05 9.25 -10.83
N LYS A 69 -11.36 8.41 -9.84
CA LYS A 69 -12.59 8.50 -9.00
C LYS A 69 -12.38 9.36 -7.74
N LYS A 70 -11.22 10.01 -7.61
CA LYS A 70 -10.81 10.84 -6.45
C LYS A 70 -10.64 10.05 -5.15
N ARG A 71 -10.60 8.70 -5.18
CA ARG A 71 -10.21 7.89 -4.03
C ARG A 71 -8.75 8.14 -3.70
N GLN A 72 -8.42 8.12 -2.41
CA GLN A 72 -7.04 8.38 -1.97
C GLN A 72 -6.35 7.09 -1.55
N PHE A 73 -5.08 6.99 -1.89
CA PHE A 73 -4.24 5.83 -1.58
C PHE A 73 -3.00 6.31 -0.83
N ILE A 74 -2.71 5.62 0.27
CA ILE A 74 -1.50 5.80 1.07
C ILE A 74 -0.74 4.48 1.05
N VAL A 75 0.54 4.54 0.73
CA VAL A 75 1.43 3.37 0.78
C VAL A 75 2.54 3.62 1.77
N GLU A 76 2.66 2.77 2.77
CA GLU A 76 3.72 2.81 3.78
C GLU A 76 4.57 1.53 3.72
N MET A 77 5.90 1.67 3.81
CA MET A 77 6.84 0.58 4.03
C MET A 77 7.41 0.72 5.45
N GLN A 78 7.24 -0.31 6.26
CA GLN A 78 7.71 -0.34 7.64
C GLN A 78 8.65 -1.53 7.85
N MET A 79 9.89 -1.25 8.25
CA MET A 79 10.91 -2.28 8.43
C MET A 79 10.72 -3.08 9.72
N LEU A 80 10.25 -2.45 10.78
CA LEU A 80 10.05 -3.09 12.08
C LEU A 80 8.66 -2.74 12.61
N TRP A 81 7.99 -3.73 13.18
CA TRP A 81 6.73 -3.50 13.86
C TRP A 81 6.93 -2.73 15.16
N THR A 82 6.01 -1.81 15.42
CA THR A 82 5.91 -1.10 16.71
C THR A 82 4.44 -1.02 17.12
N ASP A 83 4.16 -1.05 18.41
CA ASP A 83 2.79 -0.97 18.94
C ASP A 83 2.06 0.31 18.49
N SER A 84 2.80 1.38 18.24
CA SER A 84 2.24 2.64 17.74
C SER A 84 1.98 2.66 16.23
N PHE A 85 2.43 1.64 15.48
CA PHE A 85 2.33 1.66 14.01
C PHE A 85 0.87 1.67 13.54
N MET A 86 0.03 0.78 14.05
CA MET A 86 -1.41 0.79 13.71
C MET A 86 -2.08 2.12 14.01
N ASN A 87 -1.78 2.71 15.17
CA ASN A 87 -2.32 4.01 15.55
C ASN A 87 -1.87 5.11 14.57
N ARG A 88 -0.62 5.06 14.13
CA ARG A 88 -0.08 5.99 13.12
C ARG A 88 -0.76 5.82 11.77
N VAL A 89 -0.94 4.59 11.32
CA VAL A 89 -1.65 4.28 10.07
C VAL A 89 -3.08 4.81 10.12
N LEU A 90 -3.82 4.52 11.19
CA LEU A 90 -5.17 5.03 11.40
C LEU A 90 -5.20 6.56 11.41
N PHE A 91 -4.28 7.20 12.13
CA PHE A 91 -4.17 8.65 12.18
C PHE A 91 -3.92 9.26 10.79
N ASN A 92 -2.98 8.71 10.02
CA ASN A 92 -2.64 9.21 8.69
C ASN A 92 -3.82 9.07 7.71
N ALA A 93 -4.51 7.93 7.72
CA ALA A 93 -5.68 7.70 6.88
C ALA A 93 -6.84 8.62 7.27
N SER A 94 -7.12 8.78 8.57
CA SER A 94 -8.16 9.69 9.06
C SER A 94 -7.86 11.15 8.68
N LYS A 95 -6.60 11.57 8.80
CA LYS A 95 -6.15 12.91 8.39
C LYS A 95 -6.31 13.13 6.89
N ALA A 96 -6.03 12.10 6.07
CA ALA A 96 -6.27 12.15 4.63
C ALA A 96 -7.76 12.25 4.31
N TYR A 97 -8.61 11.53 5.05
CA TYR A 97 -10.05 11.53 4.88
C TYR A 97 -10.66 12.91 5.19
N VAL A 98 -10.38 13.48 6.38
CA VAL A 98 -10.95 14.79 6.78
C VAL A 98 -10.43 15.95 5.94
N LYS A 99 -9.20 15.88 5.42
CA LYS A 99 -8.63 16.95 4.57
C LYS A 99 -9.24 17.03 3.16
N GLN A 100 -10.09 16.11 2.77
CA GLN A 100 -10.79 16.18 1.48
C GLN A 100 -11.80 17.32 1.44
N LEU A 101 -12.39 17.67 2.59
CA LEU A 101 -13.39 18.72 2.69
C LEU A 101 -12.80 20.02 3.20
N LYS A 102 -13.29 21.12 2.63
CA LYS A 102 -13.12 22.49 3.14
C LYS A 102 -14.37 22.89 3.95
N ILE A 103 -14.24 23.95 4.75
CA ILE A 103 -15.36 24.52 5.50
C ILE A 103 -16.53 24.83 4.55
N GLY A 104 -17.72 24.33 4.89
CA GLY A 104 -18.94 24.55 4.10
C GLY A 104 -19.19 23.56 2.97
N GLN A 105 -18.32 22.57 2.78
CA GLN A 105 -18.57 21.48 1.82
C GLN A 105 -19.37 20.34 2.47
N GLU A 106 -20.10 19.60 1.64
CA GLU A 106 -20.99 18.53 2.10
C GLU A 106 -20.26 17.19 2.23
N TYR A 107 -20.64 16.40 3.24
CA TYR A 107 -19.98 15.11 3.54
C TYR A 107 -20.09 14.04 2.46
N HIS A 108 -21.11 14.11 1.59
CA HIS A 108 -21.26 13.17 0.47
C HIS A 108 -20.15 13.27 -0.59
N LEU A 109 -19.33 14.33 -0.54
CA LEU A 109 -18.16 14.51 -1.41
C LEU A 109 -16.93 13.72 -0.94
N LEU A 110 -16.96 13.19 0.29
CA LEU A 110 -15.87 12.37 0.81
C LEU A 110 -15.70 11.09 -0.01
N GLN A 111 -14.47 10.81 -0.40
CA GLN A 111 -14.09 9.60 -1.11
C GLN A 111 -13.31 8.66 -0.20
N PRO A 112 -13.38 7.34 -0.43
CA PRO A 112 -12.62 6.37 0.36
C PRO A 112 -11.10 6.64 0.36
N VAL A 113 -10.47 6.30 1.48
CA VAL A 113 -9.02 6.28 1.66
C VAL A 113 -8.58 4.85 1.90
N TYR A 114 -7.71 4.35 1.05
CA TYR A 114 -7.09 3.03 1.16
C TYR A 114 -5.66 3.19 1.66
N SER A 115 -5.30 2.49 2.73
CA SER A 115 -3.94 2.45 3.27
C SER A 115 -3.33 1.07 3.07
N LEU A 116 -2.32 0.96 2.21
CA LEU A 116 -1.53 -0.24 2.00
C LEU A 116 -0.24 -0.16 2.81
N ASN A 117 -0.07 -1.07 3.75
CA ASN A 117 1.03 -1.08 4.70
C ASN A 117 1.85 -2.36 4.53
N LEU A 118 3.07 -2.21 4.07
CA LEU A 118 4.02 -3.30 3.88
C LEU A 118 4.91 -3.37 5.12
N VAL A 119 4.93 -4.51 5.79
CA VAL A 119 5.66 -4.70 7.04
C VAL A 119 6.71 -5.79 6.84
N ASP A 120 7.99 -5.43 6.97
CA ASP A 120 9.10 -6.40 6.90
C ASP A 120 9.36 -7.04 8.29
N ASP A 121 8.29 -7.30 9.00
CA ASP A 121 8.28 -7.94 10.32
C ASP A 121 7.00 -8.77 10.50
N THR A 122 6.99 -9.64 11.52
CA THR A 122 5.84 -10.47 11.89
C THR A 122 5.16 -9.90 13.13
N PHE A 123 3.92 -9.39 12.98
CA PHE A 123 3.17 -8.82 14.10
C PHE A 123 2.00 -9.69 14.59
N ILE A 124 1.42 -10.55 13.75
CA ILE A 124 0.43 -11.55 14.18
C ILE A 124 1.13 -12.91 14.26
N LYS A 125 1.64 -13.26 15.44
CA LYS A 125 2.52 -14.44 15.62
C LYS A 125 1.79 -15.79 15.58
N ASP A 126 0.52 -15.79 15.89
CA ASP A 126 -0.35 -16.97 16.01
C ASP A 126 -1.12 -17.31 14.72
N SER A 127 -0.90 -16.58 13.65
CA SER A 127 -1.50 -16.82 12.34
C SER A 127 -0.44 -16.98 11.23
N PRO A 128 -0.60 -17.95 10.31
CA PRO A 128 0.26 -18.06 9.13
C PRO A 128 -0.07 -17.03 8.04
N GLU A 129 -1.20 -16.35 8.17
CA GLU A 129 -1.67 -15.38 7.18
C GLU A 129 -0.69 -14.22 7.06
N TRP A 130 -0.44 -13.81 5.83
CA TRP A 130 0.48 -12.72 5.49
C TRP A 130 -0.25 -11.45 5.03
N TYR A 131 -1.57 -11.55 4.71
CA TYR A 131 -2.41 -10.50 4.18
C TYR A 131 -3.58 -10.24 5.10
N HIS A 132 -3.71 -9.02 5.59
CA HIS A 132 -4.73 -8.63 6.55
C HIS A 132 -5.50 -7.41 6.02
N HIS A 133 -6.80 -7.55 5.83
CA HIS A 133 -7.69 -6.50 5.35
C HIS A 133 -8.65 -6.07 6.45
N TYR A 134 -8.63 -4.81 6.81
CA TYR A 134 -9.47 -4.22 7.84
C TYR A 134 -10.43 -3.19 7.24
N ARG A 135 -11.69 -3.28 7.65
CA ARG A 135 -12.79 -2.40 7.25
C ARG A 135 -13.59 -1.98 8.47
N ILE A 136 -14.36 -0.89 8.36
CA ILE A 136 -15.32 -0.48 9.38
C ILE A 136 -16.64 -1.23 9.11
N VAL A 137 -17.00 -2.15 9.99
CA VAL A 137 -18.18 -3.01 9.85
C VAL A 137 -19.05 -2.98 11.10
N HIS A 138 -20.32 -3.32 10.96
CA HIS A 138 -21.21 -3.57 12.09
C HIS A 138 -20.75 -4.83 12.85
N ALA A 139 -20.54 -4.73 14.16
CA ALA A 139 -19.92 -5.78 14.95
C ALA A 139 -20.67 -7.13 14.98
N LEU A 140 -22.00 -7.10 14.81
CA LEU A 140 -22.87 -8.28 14.82
C LEU A 140 -23.32 -8.71 13.41
N ASP A 141 -22.98 -7.94 12.38
CA ASP A 141 -23.38 -8.18 10.99
C ASP A 141 -22.29 -7.57 10.07
N THR A 142 -21.26 -8.34 9.81
CA THR A 142 -20.07 -7.87 9.09
C THR A 142 -20.31 -7.58 7.60
N ASP A 143 -21.47 -7.95 7.07
CA ASP A 143 -21.87 -7.59 5.69
C ASP A 143 -22.29 -6.12 5.60
N ARG A 144 -22.63 -5.50 6.74
CA ARG A 144 -22.91 -4.06 6.83
C ARG A 144 -21.64 -3.29 7.13
N GLN A 145 -21.22 -2.46 6.19
CA GLN A 145 -20.02 -1.66 6.31
C GLN A 145 -20.29 -0.17 6.19
N ILE A 146 -19.41 0.62 6.79
CA ILE A 146 -19.30 2.06 6.56
C ILE A 146 -18.12 2.26 5.63
N GLU A 147 -18.38 2.76 4.43
CA GLU A 147 -17.33 3.12 3.48
C GLU A 147 -16.56 4.34 3.96
N GLY A 148 -15.28 4.40 3.67
CA GLY A 148 -14.46 5.57 3.98
C GLY A 148 -13.01 5.26 4.29
N LEU A 149 -12.72 4.32 5.18
CA LEU A 149 -11.36 3.93 5.54
C LEU A 149 -11.18 2.43 5.38
N GLU A 150 -10.18 2.05 4.59
CA GLU A 150 -9.76 0.65 4.44
C GLU A 150 -8.26 0.51 4.64
N PHE A 151 -7.84 -0.55 5.32
CA PHE A 151 -6.45 -0.81 5.64
C PHE A 151 -6.06 -2.21 5.20
N VAL A 152 -4.97 -2.30 4.47
CA VAL A 152 -4.32 -3.56 4.12
C VAL A 152 -2.95 -3.58 4.76
N PHE A 153 -2.65 -4.66 5.49
CA PHE A 153 -1.32 -4.93 6.02
C PHE A 153 -0.79 -6.22 5.38
N VAL A 154 0.46 -6.16 4.95
CA VAL A 154 1.17 -7.29 4.34
C VAL A 154 2.40 -7.59 5.17
N GLU A 155 2.44 -8.77 5.82
CA GLU A 155 3.61 -9.28 6.55
C GLU A 155 4.55 -9.97 5.54
N LEU A 156 5.54 -9.24 5.03
CA LEU A 156 6.45 -9.73 4.00
C LEU A 156 7.20 -11.03 4.41
N PRO A 157 7.66 -11.22 5.67
CA PRO A 157 8.35 -12.45 6.07
C PRO A 157 7.49 -13.71 6.02
N LYS A 158 6.16 -13.60 6.04
CA LYS A 158 5.24 -14.74 5.95
C LYS A 158 4.88 -15.12 4.50
N PHE A 159 5.10 -14.21 3.55
CA PHE A 159 4.76 -14.48 2.17
C PHE A 159 5.54 -15.68 1.60
N ARG A 160 4.82 -16.66 1.03
CA ARG A 160 5.38 -17.87 0.39
C ARG A 160 4.79 -18.01 -1.01
N PRO A 161 5.59 -17.83 -2.08
CA PRO A 161 5.09 -17.83 -3.46
C PRO A 161 4.37 -19.11 -3.87
N GLN A 162 4.78 -20.26 -3.30
CA GLN A 162 4.25 -21.59 -3.69
C GLN A 162 2.81 -21.83 -3.22
N THR A 163 2.30 -21.02 -2.29
CA THR A 163 0.95 -21.19 -1.71
C THR A 163 -0.12 -20.38 -2.44
N ILE A 164 0.24 -19.61 -3.48
CA ILE A 164 -0.69 -18.70 -4.15
C ILE A 164 -0.75 -18.99 -5.63
N PRO A 165 -1.78 -19.75 -6.11
CA PRO A 165 -1.89 -20.10 -7.53
C PRO A 165 -2.35 -18.93 -8.43
N GLU A 166 -2.99 -17.87 -7.92
CA GLU A 166 -3.98 -17.17 -8.73
C GLU A 166 -3.74 -15.70 -9.09
N LYS A 167 -2.84 -14.99 -8.45
CA LYS A 167 -2.60 -13.58 -8.82
C LYS A 167 -1.14 -13.37 -9.20
N ARG A 168 -0.77 -13.70 -10.42
CA ARG A 168 0.60 -13.59 -10.91
C ARG A 168 1.25 -12.23 -10.62
N LEU A 169 0.51 -11.13 -10.78
CA LEU A 169 1.04 -9.79 -10.55
C LEU A 169 1.31 -9.51 -9.06
N GLN A 170 0.41 -9.94 -8.17
CA GLN A 170 0.61 -9.86 -6.72
C GLN A 170 1.85 -10.63 -6.28
N VAL A 171 2.02 -11.87 -6.79
CA VAL A 171 3.20 -12.70 -6.51
C VAL A 171 4.47 -12.01 -7.01
N LEU A 172 4.47 -11.47 -8.22
CA LEU A 172 5.63 -10.79 -8.80
C LEU A 172 6.06 -9.57 -7.97
N TRP A 173 5.10 -8.74 -7.52
CA TRP A 173 5.38 -7.59 -6.70
C TRP A 173 5.93 -7.97 -5.32
N LEU A 174 5.34 -8.97 -4.67
CA LEU A 174 5.82 -9.42 -3.36
C LEU A 174 7.19 -10.10 -3.47
N ARG A 175 7.44 -10.89 -4.53
CA ARG A 175 8.77 -11.44 -4.81
C ARG A 175 9.80 -10.35 -5.07
N TYR A 176 9.45 -9.31 -5.82
CA TYR A 176 10.33 -8.16 -6.02
C TYR A 176 10.76 -7.54 -4.68
N LEU A 177 9.83 -7.35 -3.76
CA LEU A 177 10.12 -6.77 -2.44
C LEU A 177 10.94 -7.70 -1.54
N THR A 178 10.72 -9.02 -1.60
CA THR A 178 11.33 -9.98 -0.68
C THR A 178 12.64 -10.57 -1.20
N GLU A 179 12.77 -10.80 -2.51
CA GLU A 179 13.89 -11.56 -3.09
C GLU A 179 15.02 -10.68 -3.62
N VAL A 180 14.74 -9.44 -4.07
CA VAL A 180 15.78 -8.58 -4.69
C VAL A 180 16.82 -8.09 -3.68
N GLY A 181 16.48 -8.05 -2.39
CA GLY A 181 17.42 -7.70 -1.31
C GLY A 181 18.34 -8.84 -0.90
N GLU A 182 17.93 -10.10 -1.09
CA GLU A 182 18.65 -11.27 -0.56
C GLU A 182 19.53 -11.99 -1.58
N LYS A 183 19.19 -11.94 -2.85
CA LYS A 183 19.96 -12.59 -3.92
C LYS A 183 19.92 -11.74 -5.18
N SER A 184 20.99 -11.80 -5.95
CA SER A 184 21.09 -11.35 -7.34
C SER A 184 20.09 -12.09 -8.26
N ALA A 185 18.83 -12.10 -7.92
CA ALA A 185 17.77 -12.61 -8.76
C ALA A 185 17.47 -11.56 -9.83
N GLU A 186 17.69 -11.93 -11.08
CA GLU A 186 17.29 -11.20 -12.28
C GLU A 186 15.75 -11.15 -12.39
N VAL A 187 15.09 -10.48 -11.47
CA VAL A 187 13.72 -10.02 -11.67
C VAL A 187 13.84 -8.62 -12.27
N SER A 188 14.06 -8.59 -13.56
CA SER A 188 14.11 -7.36 -14.33
C SER A 188 12.74 -6.65 -14.21
N ILE A 189 12.77 -5.36 -13.91
CA ILE A 189 11.61 -4.46 -13.99
C ILE A 189 10.99 -4.53 -15.40
N ASP A 190 11.79 -4.84 -16.41
CA ASP A 190 11.37 -5.10 -17.80
C ASP A 190 10.39 -6.27 -17.93
N LEU A 191 10.44 -7.27 -17.04
CA LEU A 191 9.49 -8.40 -17.03
C LEU A 191 8.09 -7.95 -16.58
N LEU A 192 8.00 -7.01 -15.65
CA LEU A 192 6.73 -6.42 -15.20
C LEU A 192 6.12 -5.52 -16.30
N ALA A 193 6.96 -4.74 -16.99
CA ALA A 193 6.53 -3.90 -18.10
C ALA A 193 6.10 -4.70 -19.35
N GLN A 194 6.72 -5.86 -19.63
CA GLN A 194 6.38 -6.70 -20.79
C GLN A 194 5.05 -7.44 -20.63
N GLN A 195 4.53 -7.66 -19.43
CA GLN A 195 3.22 -8.29 -19.23
C GLN A 195 2.04 -7.32 -19.41
N GLU A 196 2.24 -6.02 -19.19
CA GLU A 196 1.20 -5.00 -19.43
C GLU A 196 0.94 -4.73 -20.92
N VAL A 197 1.90 -5.09 -21.82
CA VAL A 197 1.78 -4.89 -23.28
C VAL A 197 1.04 -6.04 -23.97
N ARG A 198 0.71 -7.13 -23.26
CA ARG A 198 0.07 -8.33 -23.83
C ARG A 198 -1.30 -8.67 -23.27
N GLY A 199 -1.93 -7.72 -22.51
CA GLY A 199 -3.29 -7.84 -22.01
C GLY A 199 -4.31 -7.06 -22.84
#